data_e0a18cbbc961df6e53efc14e3830040a
#
_entry.id   e0a18cbbc961df6e53efc14e3830040a
#
_cell.length_a   1.000
_cell.length_b   1.000
_cell.length_c   1.000
_cell.angle_alpha   90.00
_cell.angle_beta   90.00
_cell.angle_gamma   90.00
#
_symmetry.space_group_name_H-M   'P 1'
#
loop_
_entity.id
_entity.type
_entity.pdbx_description
1 polymer ?
#
loop_
_entity_poly.entity_id
_entity_poly.type
_entity_poly.pdbx_seq_one_letter_code
_entity_poly.pdbx_strand_id
1 'polypeptide(L)'
;LVGSEMCIRDRELLDKCGEYENEYLSEHGAVLYPGVEETFAKLKEKYELYIVSNCQSGYIEAFLSYYNLGKYISDIECYGNNEKQKEDNIALVVSRNALTDAVYVGDIQSDYESSKKAGVAFIHAAYGFGTIDDEVPEIENLSQLPEVVEKVFAGK
;
A
#
# COMPACT_ATOMS: atom_id res chain seq x y z
N LEU A 1 7.32 15.88 -34.44
CA LEU A 1 6.04 16.46 -33.94
C LEU A 1 4.93 15.43 -33.61
N VAL A 2 5.28 14.15 -33.43
CA VAL A 2 4.29 13.10 -33.12
C VAL A 2 4.23 12.82 -31.60
N GLY A 3 5.14 13.37 -30.82
CA GLY A 3 5.28 13.01 -29.40
C GLY A 3 4.36 13.77 -28.41
N SER A 4 4.10 15.05 -28.63
CA SER A 4 3.44 15.87 -27.59
C SER A 4 1.91 15.74 -27.57
N GLU A 5 1.26 15.63 -28.72
CA GLU A 5 -0.20 15.46 -28.75
C GLU A 5 -0.66 14.05 -28.35
N MET A 6 0.13 13.01 -28.68
CA MET A 6 -0.14 11.66 -28.21
C MET A 6 0.00 11.57 -26.70
N CYS A 7 1.04 12.15 -26.09
CA CYS A 7 1.23 12.17 -24.64
C CYS A 7 0.10 12.92 -23.90
N ILE A 8 -0.45 13.98 -24.47
CA ILE A 8 -1.57 14.72 -23.85
C ILE A 8 -2.86 13.89 -23.88
N ARG A 9 -3.16 13.27 -25.02
CA ARG A 9 -4.35 12.40 -25.15
C ARG A 9 -4.24 11.14 -24.32
N ASP A 10 -3.06 10.56 -24.21
CA ASP A 10 -2.81 9.39 -23.37
C ASP A 10 -3.00 9.74 -21.88
N ARG A 11 -2.54 10.91 -21.44
CA ARG A 11 -2.72 11.38 -20.06
C ARG A 11 -4.20 11.63 -19.76
N GLU A 12 -4.92 12.35 -20.61
CA GLU A 12 -6.37 12.57 -20.46
C GLU A 12 -7.17 11.26 -20.43
N LEU A 13 -6.74 10.26 -21.20
CA LEU A 13 -7.37 8.95 -21.21
C LEU A 13 -7.08 8.20 -19.91
N LEU A 14 -5.84 8.22 -19.42
CA LEU A 14 -5.45 7.59 -18.15
C LEU A 14 -6.19 8.23 -16.97
N ASP A 15 -6.31 9.57 -16.96
CA ASP A 15 -7.04 10.28 -15.90
C ASP A 15 -8.51 9.86 -15.89
N LYS A 16 -9.17 9.77 -17.05
CA LYS A 16 -10.55 9.29 -17.14
C LYS A 16 -10.71 7.82 -16.77
N CYS A 17 -9.75 6.98 -17.13
CA CYS A 17 -9.76 5.58 -16.69
C CYS A 17 -9.65 5.50 -15.16
N GLY A 18 -8.77 6.29 -14.55
CA GLY A 18 -8.62 6.36 -13.10
C GLY A 18 -9.88 6.85 -12.39
N GLU A 19 -10.54 7.90 -12.93
CA GLU A 19 -11.81 8.38 -12.41
C GLU A 19 -12.89 7.28 -12.45
N TYR A 20 -13.01 6.59 -13.59
CA TYR A 20 -13.97 5.50 -13.76
C TYR A 20 -13.68 4.31 -12.83
N GLU A 21 -12.40 3.94 -12.67
CA GLU A 21 -12.00 2.88 -11.74
C GLU A 21 -12.34 3.24 -10.29
N ASN A 22 -12.10 4.48 -9.87
CA ASN A 22 -12.45 4.96 -8.54
C ASN A 22 -13.97 4.92 -8.30
N GLU A 23 -14.76 5.38 -9.28
CA GLU A 23 -16.23 5.33 -9.24
C GLU A 23 -16.71 3.88 -9.15
N TYR A 24 -16.23 3.01 -10.04
CA TYR A 24 -16.57 1.60 -10.04
C TYR A 24 -16.23 0.92 -8.72
N LEU A 25 -15.03 1.15 -8.17
CA LEU A 25 -14.60 0.61 -6.89
C LEU A 25 -15.46 1.09 -5.74
N SER A 26 -15.87 2.37 -5.74
CA SER A 26 -16.73 2.95 -4.72
C SER A 26 -18.15 2.40 -4.72
N GLU A 27 -18.64 1.92 -5.87
CA GLU A 27 -19.99 1.36 -6.01
C GLU A 27 -20.05 -0.16 -5.89
N HIS A 28 -19.04 -0.87 -6.37
CA HIS A 28 -19.04 -2.33 -6.53
C HIS A 28 -18.02 -3.05 -5.64
N GLY A 29 -16.98 -2.33 -5.18
CA GLY A 29 -15.87 -2.93 -4.44
C GLY A 29 -15.02 -3.87 -5.31
N ALA A 30 -14.28 -4.72 -4.63
CA ALA A 30 -13.45 -5.79 -5.20
C ALA A 30 -13.55 -7.03 -4.30
N VAL A 31 -12.84 -8.10 -4.63
CA VAL A 31 -12.77 -9.27 -3.75
C VAL A 31 -11.65 -9.06 -2.73
N LEU A 32 -12.00 -8.93 -1.44
CA LEU A 32 -11.00 -8.86 -0.37
C LEU A 32 -10.35 -10.23 -0.12
N TYR A 33 -9.08 -10.20 0.23
CA TYR A 33 -8.45 -11.36 0.84
C TYR A 33 -9.15 -11.71 2.17
N PRO A 34 -9.26 -13.01 2.52
CA PRO A 34 -9.88 -13.42 3.77
C PRO A 34 -9.20 -12.78 5.00
N GLY A 35 -9.99 -12.33 5.96
CA GLY A 35 -9.50 -11.84 7.24
C GLY A 35 -8.93 -10.42 7.25
N VAL A 36 -9.19 -9.60 6.23
CA VAL A 36 -8.67 -8.21 6.18
C VAL A 36 -9.15 -7.39 7.37
N GLU A 37 -10.45 -7.34 7.63
CA GLU A 37 -10.99 -6.51 8.69
C GLU A 37 -10.54 -6.99 10.08
N GLU A 38 -10.56 -8.29 10.32
CA GLU A 38 -10.12 -8.89 11.57
C GLU A 38 -8.62 -8.64 11.84
N THR A 39 -7.80 -8.72 10.79
CA THR A 39 -6.36 -8.46 10.89
C THR A 39 -6.09 -6.99 11.18
N PHE A 40 -6.79 -6.07 10.47
CA PHE A 40 -6.64 -4.64 10.72
C PHE A 40 -7.09 -4.27 12.14
N ALA A 41 -8.22 -4.80 12.59
CA ALA A 41 -8.68 -4.60 13.96
C ALA A 41 -7.65 -5.05 15.00
N LYS A 42 -7.10 -6.25 14.84
CA LYS A 42 -6.10 -6.80 15.75
C LYS A 42 -4.78 -6.01 15.73
N LEU A 43 -4.29 -5.61 14.55
CA LEU A 43 -3.09 -4.79 14.44
C LEU A 43 -3.28 -3.40 15.05
N LYS A 44 -4.44 -2.78 14.84
CA LYS A 44 -4.77 -1.44 15.36
C LYS A 44 -4.78 -1.36 16.89
N GLU A 45 -4.88 -2.49 17.61
CA GLU A 45 -4.76 -2.51 19.07
C GLU A 45 -3.36 -2.12 19.57
N LYS A 46 -2.33 -2.32 18.73
CA LYS A 46 -0.92 -2.11 19.10
C LYS A 46 -0.15 -1.19 18.18
N TYR A 47 -0.60 -1.04 16.93
CA TYR A 47 0.12 -0.36 15.86
C TYR A 47 -0.76 0.64 15.14
N GLU A 48 -0.16 1.70 14.62
CA GLU A 48 -0.80 2.58 13.65
C GLU A 48 -0.64 1.99 12.24
N LEU A 49 -1.73 2.01 11.46
CA LEU A 49 -1.75 1.44 10.11
C LEU A 49 -1.77 2.54 9.06
N TYR A 50 -1.01 2.32 8.01
CA TYR A 50 -0.81 3.26 6.90
C TYR A 50 -0.94 2.53 5.57
N ILE A 51 -1.34 3.23 4.50
CA ILE A 51 -1.33 2.67 3.16
C ILE A 51 -0.45 3.55 2.26
N VAL A 52 0.50 2.93 1.56
CA VAL A 52 1.29 3.56 0.49
C VAL A 52 1.17 2.72 -0.77
N SER A 53 0.71 3.32 -1.87
CA SER A 53 0.44 2.64 -3.13
C SER A 53 0.94 3.44 -4.35
N ASN A 54 1.14 2.76 -5.48
CA ASN A 54 1.41 3.39 -6.78
C ASN A 54 0.14 3.69 -7.59
N CYS A 55 -1.03 3.65 -6.97
CA CYS A 55 -2.31 3.92 -7.63
C CYS A 55 -2.51 5.41 -7.92
N GLN A 56 -3.57 5.71 -8.68
CA GLN A 56 -4.07 7.05 -8.89
C GLN A 56 -4.68 7.64 -7.61
N SER A 57 -4.79 8.98 -7.59
CA SER A 57 -5.46 9.70 -6.49
C SER A 57 -6.93 9.27 -6.37
N GLY A 58 -7.42 9.13 -5.13
CA GLY A 58 -8.79 8.74 -4.84
C GLY A 58 -9.04 7.22 -4.79
N TYR A 59 -8.13 6.38 -5.30
CA TYR A 59 -8.31 4.92 -5.34
C TYR A 59 -8.32 4.30 -3.94
N ILE A 60 -7.39 4.72 -3.08
CA ILE A 60 -7.32 4.22 -1.69
C ILE A 60 -8.56 4.66 -0.91
N GLU A 61 -8.98 5.90 -1.08
CA GLU A 61 -10.16 6.46 -0.44
C GLU A 61 -11.44 5.73 -0.86
N ALA A 62 -11.62 5.45 -2.16
CA ALA A 62 -12.74 4.68 -2.68
C ALA A 62 -12.79 3.27 -2.05
N PHE A 63 -11.65 2.58 -2.01
CA PHE A 63 -11.49 1.28 -1.38
C PHE A 63 -11.85 1.31 0.11
N LEU A 64 -11.26 2.23 0.86
CA LEU A 64 -11.48 2.36 2.30
C LEU A 64 -12.93 2.72 2.63
N SER A 65 -13.57 3.56 1.81
CA SER A 65 -14.96 3.96 1.97
C SER A 65 -15.91 2.80 1.74
N TYR A 66 -15.75 2.06 0.64
CA TYR A 66 -16.63 0.94 0.29
C TYR A 66 -16.65 -0.13 1.39
N TYR A 67 -15.50 -0.50 1.92
CA TYR A 67 -15.37 -1.54 2.95
C TYR A 67 -15.46 -1.02 4.39
N ASN A 68 -15.66 0.29 4.58
CA ASN A 68 -15.64 0.92 5.90
C ASN A 68 -14.36 0.60 6.72
N LEU A 69 -13.21 0.55 6.02
CA LEU A 69 -11.91 0.24 6.61
C LEU A 69 -11.11 1.49 7.03
N GLY A 70 -11.55 2.69 6.63
CA GLY A 70 -10.89 3.95 6.99
C GLY A 70 -10.71 4.16 8.50
N LYS A 71 -11.58 3.57 9.32
CA LYS A 71 -11.48 3.60 10.78
C LYS A 71 -10.20 2.98 11.36
N TYR A 72 -9.53 2.12 10.59
CA TYR A 72 -8.29 1.46 10.99
C TYR A 72 -7.03 2.19 10.51
N ILE A 73 -7.15 3.02 9.47
CA ILE A 73 -6.02 3.63 8.78
C ILE A 73 -5.78 5.05 9.28
N SER A 74 -4.55 5.34 9.67
CA SER A 74 -4.17 6.62 10.25
C SER A 74 -3.75 7.63 9.19
N ASP A 75 -3.14 7.18 8.08
CA ASP A 75 -2.72 8.04 6.99
C ASP A 75 -2.50 7.23 5.70
N ILE A 76 -2.58 7.90 4.56
CA ILE A 76 -2.43 7.30 3.25
C ILE A 76 -1.55 8.14 2.34
N GLU A 77 -0.85 7.51 1.38
CA GLU A 77 -0.16 8.23 0.32
C GLU A 77 -0.14 7.38 -0.96
N CYS A 78 -0.19 8.03 -2.11
CA CYS A 78 -0.06 7.34 -3.37
C CYS A 78 0.65 8.19 -4.43
N TYR A 79 1.09 7.51 -5.52
CA TYR A 79 1.71 8.17 -6.66
C TYR A 79 0.82 9.26 -7.25
N GLY A 80 -0.47 8.99 -7.39
CA GLY A 80 -1.43 9.93 -7.99
C GLY A 80 -1.60 11.24 -7.22
N ASN A 81 -1.22 11.30 -5.93
CA ASN A 81 -1.32 12.53 -5.14
C ASN A 81 -0.16 13.50 -5.39
N ASN A 82 1.04 12.99 -5.70
CA ASN A 82 2.27 13.82 -5.70
C ASN A 82 3.30 13.43 -6.76
N GLU A 83 3.01 12.43 -7.60
CA GLU A 83 3.89 11.89 -8.66
C GLU A 83 5.27 11.38 -8.16
N LYS A 84 5.40 11.08 -6.85
CA LYS A 84 6.63 10.54 -6.27
C LYS A 84 6.65 9.01 -6.34
N GLN A 85 7.86 8.45 -6.38
CA GLN A 85 8.06 7.01 -6.34
C GLN A 85 7.68 6.43 -4.98
N LYS A 86 7.45 5.12 -4.94
CA LYS A 86 6.98 4.43 -3.73
C LYS A 86 7.92 4.62 -2.54
N GLU A 87 9.23 4.56 -2.74
CA GLU A 87 10.22 4.79 -1.70
C GLU A 87 10.13 6.18 -1.08
N ASP A 88 9.90 7.21 -1.90
CA ASP A 88 9.74 8.59 -1.43
C ASP A 88 8.42 8.75 -0.65
N ASN A 89 7.36 8.08 -1.09
CA ASN A 89 6.07 8.09 -0.42
C ASN A 89 6.10 7.33 0.91
N ILE A 90 6.81 6.21 1.00
CA ILE A 90 7.05 5.52 2.28
C ILE A 90 7.81 6.45 3.24
N ALA A 91 8.92 7.05 2.79
CA ALA A 91 9.71 7.97 3.60
C ALA A 91 8.89 9.21 4.02
N LEU A 92 8.03 9.72 3.15
CA LEU A 92 7.14 10.84 3.43
C LEU A 92 6.15 10.50 4.55
N VAL A 93 5.47 9.34 4.48
CA VAL A 93 4.54 8.89 5.52
C VAL A 93 5.25 8.68 6.85
N VAL A 94 6.42 8.04 6.85
CA VAL A 94 7.27 7.86 8.04
C VAL A 94 7.61 9.21 8.68
N SER A 95 8.08 10.16 7.87
CA SER A 95 8.50 11.48 8.36
C SER A 95 7.34 12.32 8.88
N ARG A 96 6.23 12.43 8.13
CA ARG A 96 5.12 13.30 8.52
C ARG A 96 4.34 12.78 9.73
N ASN A 97 4.40 11.47 9.99
CA ASN A 97 3.80 10.86 11.17
C ASN A 97 4.80 10.61 12.31
N ALA A 98 6.06 11.08 12.17
CA ALA A 98 7.13 10.94 13.16
C ALA A 98 7.33 9.47 13.64
N LEU A 99 7.26 8.51 12.71
CA LEU A 99 7.40 7.10 13.03
C LEU A 99 8.87 6.78 13.34
N THR A 100 9.12 6.14 14.47
CA THR A 100 10.46 5.70 14.89
C THR A 100 10.79 4.29 14.39
N ASP A 101 9.76 3.44 14.32
CA ASP A 101 9.83 2.07 13.81
C ASP A 101 8.68 1.81 12.88
N ALA A 102 8.99 1.26 11.71
CA ALA A 102 8.00 0.91 10.71
C ALA A 102 8.37 -0.41 10.02
N VAL A 103 7.35 -1.09 9.50
CA VAL A 103 7.47 -2.25 8.63
C VAL A 103 6.52 -2.06 7.45
N TYR A 104 7.02 -2.34 6.25
CA TYR A 104 6.22 -2.32 5.02
C TYR A 104 5.85 -3.76 4.64
N VAL A 105 4.59 -3.98 4.30
CA VAL A 105 4.08 -5.28 3.82
C VAL A 105 3.78 -5.13 2.34
N GLY A 106 4.42 -5.93 1.52
CA GLY A 106 4.27 -5.90 0.06
C GLY A 106 4.45 -7.27 -0.55
N ASP A 107 4.14 -7.42 -1.82
CA ASP A 107 4.05 -8.73 -2.49
C ASP A 107 4.99 -8.89 -3.69
N ILE A 108 5.70 -7.84 -4.11
CA ILE A 108 6.60 -7.88 -5.26
C ILE A 108 7.99 -7.35 -4.93
N GLN A 109 8.98 -7.73 -5.72
CA GLN A 109 10.38 -7.33 -5.55
C GLN A 109 10.56 -5.80 -5.47
N SER A 110 9.81 -5.03 -6.27
CA SER A 110 9.89 -3.56 -6.22
C SER A 110 9.36 -2.95 -4.91
N ASP A 111 8.46 -3.62 -4.20
CA ASP A 111 8.01 -3.21 -2.87
C ASP A 111 9.12 -3.38 -1.84
N TYR A 112 9.82 -4.51 -1.90
CA TYR A 112 10.99 -4.77 -1.07
C TYR A 112 12.10 -3.73 -1.31
N GLU A 113 12.44 -3.48 -2.57
CA GLU A 113 13.46 -2.49 -2.92
C GLU A 113 13.10 -1.07 -2.46
N SER A 114 11.82 -0.69 -2.61
CA SER A 114 11.32 0.61 -2.17
C SER A 114 11.37 0.74 -0.65
N SER A 115 10.96 -0.30 0.10
CA SER A 115 11.05 -0.30 1.56
C SER A 115 12.49 -0.21 2.05
N LYS A 116 13.40 -0.92 1.40
CA LYS A 116 14.84 -0.90 1.71
C LYS A 116 15.46 0.49 1.46
N LYS A 117 15.12 1.14 0.34
CA LYS A 117 15.54 2.52 0.04
C LYS A 117 15.00 3.53 1.05
N ALA A 118 13.76 3.34 1.50
CA ALA A 118 13.13 4.17 2.53
C ALA A 118 13.65 3.89 3.95
N GLY A 119 14.48 2.86 4.16
CA GLY A 119 15.01 2.47 5.46
C GLY A 119 13.99 1.79 6.37
N VAL A 120 12.95 1.17 5.81
CA VAL A 120 11.85 0.50 6.50
C VAL A 120 12.01 -1.01 6.40
N ALA A 121 11.77 -1.75 7.48
CA ALA A 121 11.75 -3.21 7.46
C ALA A 121 10.63 -3.72 6.52
N PHE A 122 10.80 -4.95 6.00
CA PHE A 122 9.88 -5.52 5.03
C PHE A 122 9.34 -6.88 5.48
N ILE A 123 8.07 -7.15 5.15
CA ILE A 123 7.44 -8.47 5.24
C ILE A 123 6.83 -8.79 3.87
N HIS A 124 7.18 -9.96 3.32
CA HIS A 124 6.64 -10.45 2.06
C HIS A 124 5.25 -11.06 2.24
N ALA A 125 4.28 -10.56 1.50
CA ALA A 125 2.95 -11.16 1.37
C ALA A 125 2.96 -12.21 0.23
N ALA A 126 3.45 -13.42 0.54
CA ALA A 126 3.68 -14.49 -0.44
C ALA A 126 2.40 -15.00 -1.14
N TYR A 127 1.23 -14.63 -0.63
CA TYR A 127 -0.06 -14.90 -1.28
C TYR A 127 -0.43 -13.88 -2.37
N GLY A 128 0.40 -12.86 -2.60
CA GLY A 128 0.21 -11.84 -3.64
C GLY A 128 0.68 -12.28 -5.02
N PHE A 129 1.19 -11.35 -5.82
CA PHE A 129 1.45 -11.57 -7.25
C PHE A 129 2.91 -11.89 -7.58
N GLY A 130 3.85 -11.68 -6.66
CA GLY A 130 5.27 -11.79 -6.95
C GLY A 130 6.06 -12.65 -5.99
N THR A 131 7.37 -12.67 -6.23
CA THR A 131 8.37 -13.32 -5.40
C THR A 131 9.44 -12.32 -5.01
N ILE A 132 10.18 -12.62 -3.93
CA ILE A 132 11.32 -11.84 -3.46
C ILE A 132 12.58 -12.67 -3.61
N ASP A 133 13.65 -12.06 -4.14
CA ASP A 133 14.92 -12.75 -4.40
C ASP A 133 15.77 -12.96 -3.12
N ASP A 134 15.55 -12.11 -2.10
CA ASP A 134 16.25 -12.15 -0.81
C ASP A 134 15.46 -12.94 0.25
N GLU A 135 16.13 -13.49 1.24
CA GLU A 135 15.48 -14.05 2.43
C GLU A 135 14.90 -12.92 3.30
N VAL A 136 13.57 -12.85 3.38
CA VAL A 136 12.84 -11.87 4.19
C VAL A 136 11.75 -12.57 5.00
N PRO A 137 11.27 -11.98 6.12
CA PRO A 137 10.07 -12.47 6.78
C PRO A 137 8.89 -12.52 5.80
N GLU A 138 8.11 -13.61 5.82
CA GLU A 138 6.98 -13.77 4.91
C GLU A 138 5.73 -14.28 5.60
N ILE A 139 4.59 -14.04 4.95
CA ILE A 139 3.28 -14.55 5.35
C ILE A 139 2.60 -15.20 4.15
N GLU A 140 2.03 -16.39 4.35
CA GLU A 140 1.25 -17.12 3.34
C GLU A 140 -0.22 -16.71 3.32
N ASN A 141 -0.68 -16.01 4.33
CA ASN A 141 -2.01 -15.42 4.44
C ASN A 141 -2.00 -14.26 5.44
N LEU A 142 -2.98 -13.35 5.28
CA LEU A 142 -3.03 -12.11 6.04
C LEU A 142 -3.18 -12.32 7.55
N SER A 143 -3.80 -13.40 8.00
CA SER A 143 -4.02 -13.69 9.42
C SER A 143 -2.72 -13.96 10.22
N GLN A 144 -1.62 -14.27 9.53
CA GLN A 144 -0.29 -14.45 10.15
C GLN A 144 0.40 -13.11 10.45
N LEU A 145 -0.04 -12.02 9.81
CA LEU A 145 0.63 -10.72 9.89
C LEU A 145 0.85 -10.22 11.32
N PRO A 146 -0.11 -10.27 12.25
CA PRO A 146 0.11 -9.77 13.61
C PRO A 146 1.28 -10.45 14.32
N GLU A 147 1.43 -11.77 14.17
CA GLU A 147 2.52 -12.53 14.79
C GLU A 147 3.88 -12.20 14.15
N VAL A 148 3.93 -12.09 12.82
CA VAL A 148 5.18 -11.81 12.10
C VAL A 148 5.66 -10.37 12.38
N VAL A 149 4.75 -9.39 12.44
CA VAL A 149 5.06 -8.01 12.83
C VAL A 149 5.67 -7.96 14.24
N GLU A 150 5.10 -8.68 15.20
CA GLU A 150 5.66 -8.74 16.57
C GLU A 150 7.10 -9.30 16.60
N LYS A 151 7.37 -10.35 15.80
CA LYS A 151 8.73 -10.92 15.67
C LYS A 151 9.72 -9.94 15.04
N VAL A 152 9.30 -9.22 14.00
CA VAL A 152 10.13 -8.22 13.32
C VAL A 152 10.50 -7.08 14.27
N PHE A 153 9.57 -6.60 15.10
CA PHE A 153 9.86 -5.56 16.08
C PHE A 153 10.63 -6.07 17.30
N ALA A 154 10.46 -7.32 17.72
CA ALA A 154 11.20 -7.92 18.84
C ALA A 154 12.66 -8.24 18.49
N GLY A 155 12.99 -8.40 17.22
CA GLY A 155 14.35 -8.68 16.72
C GLY A 155 15.22 -7.45 16.47
N LYS A 156 14.67 -6.25 16.66
CA LYS A 156 15.39 -4.97 16.60
C LYS A 156 15.86 -4.58 18.02
#